data_d31a864044f1ea6a2abeab7c8f846a52
#
_entry.id   d31a864044f1ea6a2abeab7c8f846a52
#
_cell.length_a   1.000
_cell.length_b   1.000
_cell.length_c   1.000
_cell.angle_alpha   90.00
_cell.angle_beta   90.00
_cell.angle_gamma   90.00
#
_symmetry.space_group_name_H-M   'P 1'
#
loop_
_entity.id
_entity.type
_entity.pdbx_description
1 polymer ?
#
loop_
_entity_poly.entity_id
_entity_poly.type
_entity_poly.pdbx_seq_one_letter_code
_entity_poly.pdbx_strand_id
1 'polypeptide(L)'
;MIITISGLAGSGTTTASKILSKKLNVPYLSAGDIFRQMAAERDMDVLEFSRFAEENENIDILLDKKQAEIAKQLAKQHDNVIVEGRLSAHFVEADLKVGFIAPIDDRTKRICKRENKPYEIVKEEIISRSNSEAKRYHEIHGIDINDMEIYDLIINTGNFNAERIADIILKVIEVISCQQ
;
A
#
# COMPACT_ATOMS: atom_id res chain seq x y z
N MET A 1 8.80 11.57 -10.92
CA MET A 1 9.11 10.79 -9.69
C MET A 1 8.07 9.71 -9.48
N ILE A 2 8.49 8.54 -9.06
CA ILE A 2 7.61 7.48 -8.55
C ILE A 2 7.67 7.49 -7.02
N ILE A 3 6.51 7.61 -6.39
CA ILE A 3 6.40 7.66 -4.92
C ILE A 3 5.61 6.44 -4.46
N THR A 4 6.23 5.55 -3.70
CA THR A 4 5.53 4.41 -3.12
C THR A 4 5.04 4.72 -1.72
N ILE A 5 3.83 4.27 -1.40
CA ILE A 5 3.25 4.37 -0.05
C ILE A 5 2.80 2.99 0.39
N SER A 6 3.48 2.44 1.38
CA SER A 6 3.25 1.09 1.89
C SER A 6 2.87 1.12 3.38
N GLY A 7 2.17 0.09 3.83
CA GLY A 7 1.80 -0.05 5.24
C GLY A 7 0.75 -1.12 5.49
N LEU A 8 0.59 -1.52 6.74
CA LEU A 8 -0.35 -2.56 7.15
C LEU A 8 -1.82 -2.12 7.04
N ALA A 9 -2.76 -3.07 7.00
CA ALA A 9 -4.21 -2.79 6.93
C ALA A 9 -4.63 -1.80 8.01
N GLY A 10 -5.36 -0.75 7.62
CA GLY A 10 -5.84 0.30 8.52
C GLY A 10 -4.81 1.39 8.85
N SER A 11 -3.58 1.35 8.32
CA SER A 11 -2.59 2.43 8.52
C SER A 11 -2.93 3.71 7.76
N GLY A 12 -3.87 3.68 6.81
CA GLY A 12 -4.36 4.88 6.11
C GLY A 12 -3.69 5.16 4.77
N THR A 13 -2.91 4.22 4.22
CA THR A 13 -2.21 4.34 2.93
C THR A 13 -3.13 4.81 1.82
N THR A 14 -4.23 4.10 1.58
CA THR A 14 -5.18 4.41 0.49
C THR A 14 -5.76 5.83 0.59
N THR A 15 -6.14 6.25 1.79
CA THR A 15 -6.74 7.58 1.97
C THR A 15 -5.73 8.69 1.71
N ALA A 16 -4.55 8.59 2.32
CA ALA A 16 -3.50 9.59 2.14
C ALA A 16 -2.97 9.62 0.69
N SER A 17 -2.80 8.46 0.04
CA SER A 17 -2.38 8.37 -1.36
C SER A 17 -3.36 9.04 -2.31
N LYS A 18 -4.67 8.84 -2.12
CA LYS A 18 -5.70 9.49 -2.93
C LYS A 18 -5.73 11.02 -2.73
N ILE A 19 -5.53 11.48 -1.50
CA ILE A 19 -5.44 12.92 -1.21
C ILE A 19 -4.19 13.50 -1.88
N LEU A 20 -3.04 12.85 -1.73
CA LEU A 20 -1.78 13.28 -2.32
C LEU A 20 -1.87 13.33 -3.85
N SER A 21 -2.42 12.29 -4.49
CA SER A 21 -2.66 12.24 -5.92
C SER A 21 -3.51 13.42 -6.41
N LYS A 22 -4.58 13.77 -5.68
CA LYS A 22 -5.42 14.93 -6.00
C LYS A 22 -4.67 16.25 -5.83
N LYS A 23 -3.89 16.42 -4.76
CA LYS A 23 -3.13 17.65 -4.50
C LYS A 23 -2.07 17.90 -5.56
N LEU A 24 -1.40 16.85 -6.02
CA LEU A 24 -0.39 16.89 -7.08
C LEU A 24 -0.98 16.85 -8.49
N ASN A 25 -2.25 16.49 -8.64
CA ASN A 25 -2.91 16.20 -9.93
C ASN A 25 -2.16 15.16 -10.76
N VAL A 26 -1.82 14.01 -10.12
CA VAL A 26 -1.03 12.93 -10.71
C VAL A 26 -1.74 11.58 -10.61
N PRO A 27 -1.38 10.59 -11.46
CA PRO A 27 -1.94 9.24 -11.38
C PRO A 27 -1.75 8.59 -10.00
N TYR A 28 -2.75 7.81 -9.62
CA TYR A 28 -2.74 6.92 -8.46
C TYR A 28 -2.91 5.47 -8.91
N LEU A 29 -1.99 4.62 -8.50
CA LEU A 29 -1.98 3.18 -8.79
C LEU A 29 -2.03 2.38 -7.50
N SER A 30 -3.04 1.53 -7.34
CA SER A 30 -3.22 0.69 -6.15
C SER A 30 -3.04 -0.79 -6.47
N ALA A 31 -2.20 -1.49 -5.72
CA ALA A 31 -2.10 -2.95 -5.78
C ALA A 31 -3.47 -3.62 -5.49
N GLY A 32 -4.25 -3.06 -4.56
CA GLY A 32 -5.58 -3.55 -4.27
C GLY A 32 -6.56 -3.39 -5.43
N ASP A 33 -6.44 -2.36 -6.26
CA ASP A 33 -7.26 -2.19 -7.46
C ASP A 33 -6.84 -3.20 -8.54
N ILE A 34 -5.55 -3.42 -8.73
CA ILE A 34 -5.02 -4.45 -9.64
C ILE A 34 -5.51 -5.83 -9.20
N PHE A 35 -5.45 -6.15 -7.91
CA PHE A 35 -5.93 -7.42 -7.37
C PHE A 35 -7.42 -7.64 -7.65
N ARG A 36 -8.26 -6.61 -7.45
CA ARG A 36 -9.69 -6.66 -7.79
C ARG A 36 -9.93 -6.87 -9.28
N GLN A 37 -9.13 -6.23 -10.13
CA GLN A 37 -9.20 -6.43 -11.57
C GLN A 37 -8.82 -7.86 -11.95
N MET A 38 -7.75 -8.42 -11.37
CA MET A 38 -7.33 -9.81 -11.61
C MET A 38 -8.38 -10.83 -11.16
N ALA A 39 -9.13 -10.53 -10.09
CA ALA A 39 -10.27 -11.34 -9.64
C ALA A 39 -11.41 -11.30 -10.68
N ALA A 40 -11.79 -10.09 -11.11
CA ALA A 40 -12.84 -9.92 -12.12
C ALA A 40 -12.51 -10.57 -13.47
N GLU A 41 -11.24 -10.53 -13.90
CA GLU A 41 -10.76 -11.20 -15.11
C GLU A 41 -10.92 -12.75 -15.07
N ARG A 42 -11.19 -13.31 -13.87
CA ARG A 42 -11.41 -14.74 -13.61
C ARG A 42 -12.83 -15.06 -13.17
N ASP A 43 -13.75 -14.11 -13.28
CA ASP A 43 -15.14 -14.23 -12.81
C ASP A 43 -15.23 -14.61 -11.31
N MET A 44 -14.23 -14.20 -10.50
CA MET A 44 -14.18 -14.44 -9.06
C MET A 44 -14.49 -13.17 -8.28
N ASP A 45 -15.16 -13.32 -7.13
CA ASP A 45 -15.21 -12.25 -6.16
C ASP A 45 -13.85 -12.11 -5.44
N VAL A 46 -13.67 -11.00 -4.69
CA VAL A 46 -12.39 -10.70 -4.04
C VAL A 46 -12.01 -11.74 -2.98
N LEU A 47 -13.00 -12.32 -2.30
CA LEU A 47 -12.77 -13.31 -1.25
C LEU A 47 -12.38 -14.66 -1.86
N GLU A 48 -13.08 -15.08 -2.92
CA GLU A 48 -12.74 -16.29 -3.68
C GLU A 48 -11.33 -16.18 -4.28
N PHE A 49 -11.02 -15.03 -4.89
CA PHE A 49 -9.70 -14.79 -5.46
C PHE A 49 -8.59 -14.70 -4.41
N SER A 50 -8.90 -14.20 -3.21
CA SER A 50 -7.92 -14.19 -2.10
C SER A 50 -7.57 -15.62 -1.66
N ARG A 51 -8.55 -16.52 -1.55
CA ARG A 51 -8.30 -17.94 -1.25
C ARG A 51 -7.52 -18.63 -2.36
N PHE A 52 -7.88 -18.34 -3.61
CA PHE A 52 -7.15 -18.85 -4.78
C PHE A 52 -5.69 -18.38 -4.78
N ALA A 53 -5.42 -17.14 -4.40
CA ALA A 53 -4.06 -16.60 -4.31
C ALA A 53 -3.24 -17.24 -3.15
N GLU A 54 -3.88 -17.60 -2.03
CA GLU A 54 -3.22 -18.32 -0.94
C GLU A 54 -2.70 -19.71 -1.36
N GLU A 55 -3.36 -20.33 -2.32
CA GLU A 55 -2.99 -21.65 -2.88
C GLU A 55 -2.07 -21.53 -4.11
N ASN A 56 -1.88 -20.32 -4.65
CA ASN A 56 -1.18 -20.06 -5.90
C ASN A 56 -0.20 -18.89 -5.80
N GLU A 57 1.02 -19.17 -5.35
CA GLU A 57 2.10 -18.16 -5.14
C GLU A 57 2.36 -17.25 -6.36
N ASN A 58 2.13 -17.76 -7.57
CA ASN A 58 2.29 -16.99 -8.81
C ASN A 58 1.38 -15.75 -8.89
N ILE A 59 0.27 -15.71 -8.14
CA ILE A 59 -0.66 -14.57 -8.15
C ILE A 59 -0.01 -13.34 -7.52
N ASP A 60 0.65 -13.49 -6.37
CA ASP A 60 1.37 -12.38 -5.73
C ASP A 60 2.51 -11.88 -6.63
N ILE A 61 3.29 -12.78 -7.21
CA ILE A 61 4.37 -12.44 -8.16
C ILE A 61 3.83 -11.68 -9.39
N LEU A 62 2.70 -12.10 -9.93
CA LEU A 62 2.07 -11.44 -11.08
C LEU A 62 1.53 -10.06 -10.70
N LEU A 63 0.93 -9.92 -9.52
CA LEU A 63 0.44 -8.65 -9.02
C LEU A 63 1.57 -7.63 -8.90
N ASP A 64 2.68 -8.01 -8.27
CA ASP A 64 3.82 -7.14 -8.03
C ASP A 64 4.50 -6.72 -9.33
N LYS A 65 4.70 -7.66 -10.26
CA LYS A 65 5.21 -7.36 -11.61
C LYS A 65 4.29 -6.42 -12.38
N LYS A 66 2.98 -6.69 -12.38
CA LYS A 66 1.98 -5.87 -13.08
C LYS A 66 1.96 -4.44 -12.50
N GLN A 67 2.06 -4.30 -11.17
CA GLN A 67 2.14 -2.99 -10.54
C GLN A 67 3.41 -2.23 -10.95
N ALA A 68 4.57 -2.88 -10.90
CA ALA A 68 5.85 -2.26 -11.28
C ALA A 68 5.87 -1.82 -12.76
N GLU A 69 5.34 -2.65 -13.65
CA GLU A 69 5.25 -2.33 -15.08
C GLU A 69 4.33 -1.13 -15.35
N ILE A 70 3.14 -1.11 -14.73
CA ILE A 70 2.19 0.01 -14.89
C ILE A 70 2.79 1.30 -14.30
N ALA A 71 3.42 1.23 -13.12
CA ALA A 71 4.09 2.38 -12.50
C ALA A 71 5.15 2.98 -13.44
N LYS A 72 5.99 2.14 -14.06
CA LYS A 72 7.02 2.55 -15.01
C LYS A 72 6.44 3.15 -16.29
N GLN A 73 5.29 2.64 -16.77
CA GLN A 73 4.61 3.20 -17.94
C GLN A 73 4.01 4.58 -17.62
N LEU A 74 3.36 4.74 -16.46
CA LEU A 74 2.80 6.01 -16.02
C LEU A 74 3.87 7.08 -15.81
N ALA A 75 5.02 6.71 -15.25
CA ALA A 75 6.15 7.63 -15.04
C ALA A 75 6.77 8.17 -16.34
N LYS A 76 6.54 7.54 -17.48
CA LYS A 76 6.94 8.08 -18.79
C LYS A 76 6.00 9.17 -19.32
N GLN A 77 4.79 9.24 -18.78
CA GLN A 77 3.73 10.13 -19.28
C GLN A 77 3.40 11.26 -18.28
N HIS A 78 3.85 11.13 -17.03
CA HIS A 78 3.53 12.05 -15.94
C HIS A 78 4.78 12.35 -15.11
N ASP A 79 4.89 13.59 -14.62
CA ASP A 79 6.02 14.03 -13.79
C ASP A 79 6.11 13.24 -12.47
N ASN A 80 4.95 12.93 -11.89
CA ASN A 80 4.86 12.15 -10.66
C ASN A 80 3.81 11.05 -10.77
N VAL A 81 4.01 9.94 -10.05
CA VAL A 81 3.07 8.81 -9.92
C VAL A 81 3.03 8.35 -8.47
N ILE A 82 1.85 8.21 -7.91
CA ILE A 82 1.65 7.64 -6.58
C ILE A 82 1.29 6.17 -6.70
N VAL A 83 2.10 5.30 -6.08
CA VAL A 83 1.90 3.85 -6.08
C VAL A 83 1.64 3.37 -4.66
N GLU A 84 0.51 2.71 -4.44
CA GLU A 84 0.11 2.22 -3.12
C GLU A 84 -0.03 0.70 -3.11
N GLY A 85 0.55 0.07 -2.10
CA GLY A 85 0.44 -1.37 -1.87
C GLY A 85 1.36 -1.86 -0.77
N ARG A 86 1.13 -3.10 -0.32
CA ARG A 86 1.88 -3.72 0.77
C ARG A 86 3.37 -3.78 0.49
N LEU A 87 3.70 -4.27 -0.69
CA LEU A 87 5.07 -4.54 -1.14
C LEU A 87 5.54 -3.57 -2.23
N SER A 88 4.79 -2.47 -2.48
CA SER A 88 5.14 -1.53 -3.54
C SER A 88 6.56 -0.97 -3.39
N ALA A 89 7.02 -0.71 -2.16
CA ALA A 89 8.36 -0.22 -1.89
C ALA A 89 9.47 -1.26 -2.21
N HIS A 90 9.14 -2.55 -2.27
CA HIS A 90 10.09 -3.62 -2.59
C HIS A 90 10.21 -3.86 -4.10
N PHE A 91 9.09 -3.75 -4.85
CA PHE A 91 9.04 -4.16 -6.26
C PHE A 91 9.01 -3.01 -7.25
N VAL A 92 8.67 -1.80 -6.79
CA VAL A 92 8.67 -0.61 -7.63
C VAL A 92 9.96 0.18 -7.42
N GLU A 93 10.70 0.44 -8.50
CA GLU A 93 11.84 1.37 -8.48
C GLU A 93 11.30 2.79 -8.26
N ALA A 94 11.32 3.24 -7.01
CA ALA A 94 10.74 4.52 -6.60
C ALA A 94 11.81 5.54 -6.20
N ASP A 95 11.53 6.81 -6.47
CA ASP A 95 12.36 7.94 -6.06
C ASP A 95 12.12 8.33 -4.59
N LEU A 96 10.95 7.96 -4.05
CA LEU A 96 10.60 8.15 -2.63
C LEU A 96 9.77 6.97 -2.15
N LYS A 97 10.26 6.28 -1.12
CA LYS A 97 9.60 5.15 -0.47
C LYS A 97 9.08 5.56 0.89
N VAL A 98 7.76 5.58 1.06
CA VAL A 98 7.09 6.01 2.30
C VAL A 98 6.45 4.82 2.99
N GLY A 99 6.83 4.57 4.24
CA GLY A 99 6.27 3.55 5.11
C GLY A 99 5.27 4.15 6.11
N PHE A 100 4.07 3.57 6.21
CA PHE A 100 3.09 3.95 7.23
C PHE A 100 3.02 2.91 8.33
N ILE A 101 3.20 3.36 9.56
CA ILE A 101 2.92 2.58 10.77
C ILE A 101 1.75 3.20 11.52
N ALA A 102 1.01 2.37 12.26
CA ALA A 102 -0.02 2.84 13.19
C ALA A 102 -0.25 1.79 14.28
N PRO A 103 -0.56 2.20 15.53
CA PRO A 103 -0.97 1.29 16.58
C PRO A 103 -2.13 0.40 16.13
N ILE A 104 -2.13 -0.85 16.58
CA ILE A 104 -3.17 -1.81 16.18
C ILE A 104 -4.58 -1.32 16.53
N ASP A 105 -4.74 -0.66 17.68
CA ASP A 105 -6.05 -0.16 18.09
C ASP A 105 -6.58 0.94 17.17
N ASP A 106 -5.70 1.82 16.67
CA ASP A 106 -6.08 2.86 15.69
C ASP A 106 -6.45 2.24 14.35
N ARG A 107 -5.69 1.25 13.89
CA ARG A 107 -6.00 0.48 12.68
C ARG A 107 -7.34 -0.21 12.78
N THR A 108 -7.60 -0.86 13.93
CA THR A 108 -8.86 -1.54 14.23
C THR A 108 -10.03 -0.56 14.19
N LYS A 109 -9.95 0.57 14.91
CA LYS A 109 -11.00 1.59 14.93
C LYS A 109 -11.33 2.13 13.54
N ARG A 110 -10.32 2.37 12.71
CA ARG A 110 -10.50 2.85 11.33
C ARG A 110 -11.24 1.84 10.46
N ILE A 111 -10.89 0.55 10.58
CA ILE A 111 -11.55 -0.52 9.83
C ILE A 111 -12.97 -0.77 10.34
N CYS A 112 -13.19 -0.78 11.67
CA CYS A 112 -14.54 -0.87 12.25
C CYS A 112 -15.47 0.19 11.66
N LYS A 113 -15.01 1.45 11.63
CA LYS A 113 -15.80 2.56 11.06
C LYS A 113 -16.08 2.38 9.56
N ARG A 114 -15.13 1.84 8.81
CA ARG A 114 -15.27 1.61 7.36
C ARG A 114 -16.23 0.47 7.04
N GLU A 115 -16.14 -0.63 7.80
CA GLU A 115 -16.83 -1.89 7.51
C GLU A 115 -18.06 -2.14 8.36
N ASN A 116 -18.31 -1.26 9.35
CA ASN A 116 -19.40 -1.39 10.32
C ASN A 116 -19.39 -2.74 11.06
N LYS A 117 -18.20 -3.18 11.48
CA LYS A 117 -17.98 -4.45 12.20
C LYS A 117 -17.60 -4.21 13.66
N PRO A 118 -17.87 -5.17 14.58
CA PRO A 118 -17.44 -5.11 15.98
C PRO A 118 -15.90 -5.06 16.12
N TYR A 119 -15.43 -4.36 17.16
CA TYR A 119 -14.01 -4.11 17.39
C TYR A 119 -13.18 -5.40 17.55
N GLU A 120 -13.64 -6.33 18.39
CA GLU A 120 -12.89 -7.57 18.65
C GLU A 120 -12.73 -8.43 17.39
N ILE A 121 -13.80 -8.53 16.58
CA ILE A 121 -13.77 -9.26 15.32
C ILE A 121 -12.75 -8.65 14.36
N VAL A 122 -12.78 -7.32 14.19
CA VAL A 122 -11.83 -6.62 13.30
C VAL A 122 -10.41 -6.74 13.80
N LYS A 123 -10.18 -6.69 15.11
CA LYS A 123 -8.83 -6.83 15.69
C LYS A 123 -8.24 -8.20 15.40
N GLU A 124 -9.02 -9.26 15.59
CA GLU A 124 -8.62 -10.63 15.25
C GLU A 124 -8.34 -10.78 13.74
N GLU A 125 -9.23 -10.26 12.88
CA GLU A 125 -9.04 -10.27 11.43
C GLU A 125 -7.74 -9.57 11.01
N ILE A 126 -7.40 -8.42 11.60
CA ILE A 126 -6.16 -7.68 11.33
C ILE A 126 -4.92 -8.49 11.75
N ILE A 127 -4.95 -9.10 12.94
CA ILE A 127 -3.82 -9.90 13.43
C ILE A 127 -3.62 -11.13 12.55
N SER A 128 -4.69 -11.89 12.29
CA SER A 128 -4.65 -13.07 11.44
C SER A 128 -4.12 -12.74 10.04
N ARG A 129 -4.64 -11.68 9.44
CA ARG A 129 -4.20 -11.22 8.12
C ARG A 129 -2.74 -10.78 8.12
N SER A 130 -2.29 -10.03 9.12
CA SER A 130 -0.90 -9.58 9.20
C SER A 130 0.08 -10.75 9.32
N ASN A 131 -0.26 -11.77 10.10
CA ASN A 131 0.55 -12.97 10.25
C ASN A 131 0.60 -13.80 8.96
N SER A 132 -0.54 -13.97 8.28
CA SER A 132 -0.61 -14.66 7.00
C SER A 132 0.20 -13.94 5.91
N GLU A 133 0.05 -12.62 5.82
CA GLU A 133 0.82 -11.80 4.88
C GLU A 133 2.33 -11.87 5.18
N ALA A 134 2.75 -11.74 6.43
CA ALA A 134 4.16 -11.82 6.82
C ALA A 134 4.79 -13.17 6.45
N LYS A 135 4.10 -14.26 6.76
CA LYS A 135 4.55 -15.63 6.41
C LYS A 135 4.68 -15.78 4.90
N ARG A 136 3.63 -15.45 4.16
CA ARG A 136 3.57 -15.61 2.69
C ARG A 136 4.65 -14.78 1.98
N TYR A 137 4.83 -13.52 2.36
CA TYR A 137 5.83 -12.65 1.74
C TYR A 137 7.26 -13.10 2.06
N HIS A 138 7.48 -13.66 3.24
CA HIS A 138 8.77 -14.26 3.57
C HIS A 138 9.03 -15.53 2.74
N GLU A 139 8.04 -16.42 2.62
CA GLU A 139 8.17 -17.68 1.88
C GLU A 139 8.32 -17.45 0.37
N ILE A 140 7.55 -16.52 -0.22
CA ILE A 140 7.54 -16.28 -1.67
C ILE A 140 8.70 -15.39 -2.11
N HIS A 141 9.03 -14.35 -1.33
CA HIS A 141 9.93 -13.29 -1.75
C HIS A 141 11.18 -13.13 -0.86
N GLY A 142 11.25 -13.82 0.29
CA GLY A 142 12.29 -13.62 1.29
C GLY A 142 12.19 -12.26 2.01
N ILE A 143 11.02 -11.59 1.95
CA ILE A 143 10.82 -10.25 2.49
C ILE A 143 10.33 -10.32 3.94
N ASP A 144 11.02 -9.62 4.84
CA ASP A 144 10.48 -9.30 6.17
C ASP A 144 9.71 -7.97 6.09
N ILE A 145 8.39 -8.04 6.26
CA ILE A 145 7.52 -6.85 6.22
C ILE A 145 7.72 -5.89 7.42
N ASN A 146 8.50 -6.29 8.43
CA ASN A 146 8.87 -5.45 9.56
C ASN A 146 10.19 -4.73 9.34
N ASP A 147 10.91 -5.04 8.27
CA ASP A 147 12.09 -4.30 7.88
C ASP A 147 11.69 -2.89 7.42
N MET A 148 12.13 -1.90 8.18
CA MET A 148 11.85 -0.49 7.92
C MET A 148 13.00 0.23 7.19
N GLU A 149 14.15 -0.43 6.99
CA GLU A 149 15.32 0.19 6.37
C GLU A 149 15.12 0.51 4.88
N ILE A 150 14.17 -0.15 4.24
CA ILE A 150 13.83 0.10 2.84
C ILE A 150 13.17 1.47 2.61
N TYR A 151 12.61 2.10 3.65
CA TYR A 151 11.82 3.34 3.52
C TYR A 151 12.68 4.58 3.74
N ASP A 152 12.54 5.57 2.87
CA ASP A 152 13.16 6.90 3.02
C ASP A 152 12.43 7.76 4.06
N LEU A 153 11.12 7.52 4.24
CA LEU A 153 10.28 8.22 5.21
C LEU A 153 9.33 7.25 5.89
N ILE A 154 9.32 7.26 7.22
CA ILE A 154 8.37 6.49 8.02
C ILE A 154 7.46 7.44 8.79
N ILE A 155 6.13 7.26 8.63
CA ILE A 155 5.14 8.09 9.32
C ILE A 155 4.29 7.22 10.25
N ASN A 156 4.30 7.54 11.55
CA ASN A 156 3.30 7.01 12.46
C ASN A 156 2.00 7.80 12.30
N THR A 157 1.02 7.18 11.66
CA THR A 157 -0.24 7.81 11.29
C THR A 157 -1.28 7.86 12.43
N GLY A 158 -0.94 7.36 13.63
CA GLY A 158 -1.84 7.35 14.78
C GLY A 158 -2.28 8.76 15.19
N ASN A 159 -1.35 9.71 15.14
CA ASN A 159 -1.57 11.09 15.61
C ASN A 159 -1.92 12.10 14.52
N PHE A 160 -2.02 11.67 13.26
CA PHE A 160 -2.26 12.58 12.13
C PHE A 160 -3.51 12.15 11.35
N ASN A 161 -4.28 13.14 10.87
CA ASN A 161 -5.30 12.88 9.88
C ASN A 161 -4.66 12.75 8.48
N ALA A 162 -5.39 12.18 7.54
CA ALA A 162 -4.87 11.87 6.21
C ALA A 162 -4.45 13.12 5.40
N GLU A 163 -5.10 14.28 5.61
CA GLU A 163 -4.72 15.55 4.98
C GLU A 163 -3.33 15.99 5.42
N ARG A 164 -3.08 15.98 6.74
CA ARG A 164 -1.76 16.37 7.29
C ARG A 164 -0.66 15.41 6.87
N ILE A 165 -0.97 14.12 6.77
CA ILE A 165 -0.02 13.13 6.25
C ILE A 165 0.35 13.45 4.81
N ALA A 166 -0.64 13.77 3.97
CA ALA A 166 -0.39 14.18 2.58
C ALA A 166 0.46 15.46 2.52
N ASP A 167 0.22 16.46 3.40
CA ASP A 167 1.01 17.69 3.45
C ASP A 167 2.47 17.44 3.86
N ILE A 168 2.72 16.51 4.81
CA ILE A 168 4.08 16.11 5.18
C ILE A 168 4.79 15.49 3.97
N ILE A 169 4.14 14.58 3.26
CA ILE A 169 4.73 13.92 2.08
C ILE A 169 4.99 14.95 0.97
N LEU A 170 4.05 15.87 0.72
CA LEU A 170 4.25 16.97 -0.22
C LEU A 170 5.51 17.78 0.09
N LYS A 171 5.72 18.08 1.38
CA LYS A 171 6.90 18.85 1.79
C LYS A 171 8.21 18.07 1.55
N VAL A 172 8.20 16.76 1.74
CA VAL A 172 9.36 15.90 1.44
C VAL A 172 9.63 15.87 -0.07
N ILE A 173 8.59 15.75 -0.90
CA ILE A 173 8.70 15.81 -2.37
C ILE A 173 9.34 17.12 -2.82
N GLU A 174 8.89 18.27 -2.28
CA GLU A 174 9.50 19.58 -2.57
C GLU A 174 10.99 19.61 -2.23
N VAL A 175 11.37 19.11 -1.05
CA VAL A 175 12.79 19.07 -0.61
C VAL A 175 13.65 18.23 -1.54
N ILE A 176 13.17 17.06 -1.96
CA ILE A 176 13.91 16.16 -2.87
C ILE A 176 14.03 16.82 -4.26
N SER A 177 12.95 17.43 -4.77
CA SER A 177 12.96 18.09 -6.08
C SER A 177 13.88 19.30 -6.16
N CYS A 178 14.16 19.98 -5.03
CA CYS A 178 15.10 21.10 -4.98
C CYS A 178 16.59 20.66 -4.96
N GLN A 179 16.86 19.36 -4.81
CA GLN A 179 18.23 18.82 -4.78
C GLN A 179 18.70 18.27 -6.13
N GLN A 180 17.80 18.20 -7.09
CA GLN A 180 18.07 17.80 -8.49
C GLN A 180 18.21 19.03 -9.39
#